data_4125ce626d0bf29481dff96d938f444c
#
_entry.id   4125ce626d0bf29481dff96d938f444c
#
_cell.length_a   1.000
_cell.length_b   1.000
_cell.length_c   1.000
_cell.angle_alpha   90.00
_cell.angle_beta   90.00
_cell.angle_gamma   90.00
#
_symmetry.space_group_name_H-M   'P 1'
#
loop_
_entity.id
_entity.type
_entity.pdbx_description
1 polymer ?
#
loop_
_entity_poly.entity_id
_entity_poly.type
_entity_poly.pdbx_seq_one_letter_code
_entity_poly.pdbx_strand_id
1 'polypeptide(L)'
;ATMEVINKFMEENPNIKIEAEYGSSDGYHDKLATQLASGTAADIVQVDPETMPTFVATGDYFLDYNDYGFDLSNFEESYISQRVNGRFDGKQLGLPTGIAGPALVVNKELADKYGIDFSQPYTWDQFIEWGKQVHEADPDTYLLCTNKEYITNLVLFNTMKQLTGKTLFDADTKEMNFTQEDIEKSLDIVKALYDNNVCAP
;
A
#
# COMPACT_ATOMS: atom_id res chain seq x y z
N ALA A 1 -16.55 -9.78 6.04
CA ALA A 1 -16.16 -8.75 7.05
C ALA A 1 -17.02 -7.47 6.87
N THR A 2 -16.82 -6.64 5.83
CA THR A 2 -17.54 -5.33 5.70
C THR A 2 -19.07 -5.47 5.74
N MET A 3 -19.67 -6.41 5.01
CA MET A 3 -21.11 -6.65 5.02
C MET A 3 -21.64 -7.12 6.38
N GLU A 4 -20.86 -7.85 7.14
CA GLU A 4 -21.25 -8.25 8.51
C GLU A 4 -21.35 -7.06 9.43
N VAL A 5 -20.40 -6.10 9.33
CA VAL A 5 -20.43 -4.85 10.10
C VAL A 5 -21.63 -3.99 9.70
N ILE A 6 -21.89 -3.85 8.41
CA ILE A 6 -23.05 -3.11 7.87
C ILE A 6 -24.37 -3.71 8.39
N ASN A 7 -24.52 -5.04 8.30
CA ASN A 7 -25.72 -5.72 8.76
C ASN A 7 -25.92 -5.54 10.27
N LYS A 8 -24.87 -5.71 11.06
CA LYS A 8 -24.94 -5.48 12.50
C LYS A 8 -25.30 -4.04 12.84
N PHE A 9 -24.74 -3.07 12.13
CA PHE A 9 -25.09 -1.65 12.31
C PHE A 9 -26.59 -1.40 12.04
N MET A 10 -27.14 -1.95 10.96
CA MET A 10 -28.56 -1.83 10.64
C MET A 10 -29.47 -2.53 11.67
N GLU A 11 -29.05 -3.67 12.24
CA GLU A 11 -29.76 -4.35 13.32
C GLU A 11 -29.85 -3.47 14.59
N GLU A 12 -28.73 -2.81 14.92
CA GLU A 12 -28.66 -1.91 16.08
C GLU A 12 -29.32 -0.54 15.82
N ASN A 13 -29.48 -0.15 14.55
CA ASN A 13 -30.07 1.12 14.11
C ASN A 13 -31.18 0.90 13.07
N PRO A 14 -32.36 0.39 13.49
CA PRO A 14 -33.40 -0.08 12.54
C PRO A 14 -34.04 1.03 11.70
N ASN A 15 -33.80 2.30 12.03
CA ASN A 15 -34.25 3.46 11.24
C ASN A 15 -33.25 3.88 10.15
N ILE A 16 -32.09 3.21 10.08
CA ILE A 16 -31.05 3.49 9.08
C ILE A 16 -30.94 2.29 8.16
N LYS A 17 -31.10 2.53 6.87
CA LYS A 17 -30.86 1.51 5.83
C LYS A 17 -29.61 1.89 5.07
N ILE A 18 -28.65 0.96 4.99
CA ILE A 18 -27.44 1.11 4.20
C ILE A 18 -27.59 0.26 2.94
N GLU A 19 -27.44 0.87 1.77
CA GLU A 19 -27.35 0.22 0.48
C GLU A 19 -25.89 0.22 0.03
N ALA A 20 -25.25 -0.96 0.04
CA ALA A 20 -23.85 -1.09 -0.28
C ALA A 20 -23.66 -1.26 -1.80
N GLU A 21 -22.88 -0.37 -2.41
CA GLU A 21 -22.36 -0.50 -3.76
C GLU A 21 -20.92 -1.01 -3.70
N TYR A 22 -20.60 -2.06 -4.44
CA TYR A 22 -19.26 -2.60 -4.53
C TYR A 22 -18.98 -3.09 -5.96
N GLY A 23 -17.67 -3.14 -6.28
CA GLY A 23 -17.20 -3.55 -7.60
C GLY A 23 -15.74 -3.97 -7.57
N SER A 24 -15.17 -4.14 -8.75
CA SER A 24 -13.73 -4.33 -8.90
C SER A 24 -12.98 -3.05 -8.49
N SER A 25 -11.77 -3.21 -7.96
CA SER A 25 -10.84 -2.08 -7.73
C SER A 25 -10.43 -1.41 -9.04
N ASP A 26 -10.41 -2.18 -10.13
CA ASP A 26 -10.07 -1.67 -11.45
C ASP A 26 -11.15 -0.68 -11.94
N GLY A 27 -10.72 0.55 -12.25
CA GLY A 27 -11.59 1.65 -12.68
C GLY A 27 -12.48 2.27 -11.57
N TYR A 28 -12.36 1.82 -10.32
CA TYR A 28 -13.17 2.35 -9.22
C TYR A 28 -12.99 3.85 -9.01
N HIS A 29 -11.74 4.31 -8.95
CA HIS A 29 -11.45 5.73 -8.71
C HIS A 29 -11.87 6.64 -9.87
N ASP A 30 -11.81 6.17 -11.12
CA ASP A 30 -12.30 6.92 -12.29
C ASP A 30 -13.83 7.08 -12.25
N LYS A 31 -14.53 6.00 -11.88
CA LYS A 31 -15.98 6.05 -11.65
C LYS A 31 -16.30 7.02 -10.51
N LEU A 32 -15.59 6.93 -9.38
CA LEU A 32 -15.79 7.79 -8.22
C LEU A 32 -15.53 9.27 -8.57
N ALA A 33 -14.48 9.58 -9.33
CA ALA A 33 -14.20 10.93 -9.78
C ALA A 33 -15.38 11.53 -10.57
N THR A 34 -15.97 10.74 -11.45
CA THR A 34 -17.15 11.13 -12.23
C THR A 34 -18.36 11.35 -11.34
N GLN A 35 -18.59 10.47 -10.36
CA GLN A 35 -19.71 10.57 -9.43
C GLN A 35 -19.59 11.78 -8.49
N LEU A 36 -18.38 12.06 -7.97
CA LEU A 36 -18.11 13.24 -7.14
C LEU A 36 -18.35 14.53 -7.94
N ALA A 37 -17.83 14.62 -9.16
CA ALA A 37 -17.99 15.78 -10.03
C ALA A 37 -19.46 16.03 -10.43
N SER A 38 -20.26 14.98 -10.55
CA SER A 38 -21.70 15.08 -10.90
C SER A 38 -22.64 15.16 -9.68
N GLY A 39 -22.12 15.06 -8.46
CA GLY A 39 -22.92 15.03 -7.23
C GLY A 39 -23.79 13.78 -7.08
N THR A 40 -23.37 12.65 -7.65
CA THR A 40 -24.07 11.36 -7.62
C THR A 40 -23.30 10.28 -6.86
N ALA A 41 -22.22 10.64 -6.17
CA ALA A 41 -21.49 9.71 -5.33
C ALA A 41 -22.34 9.25 -4.14
N ALA A 42 -22.05 8.06 -3.62
CA ALA A 42 -22.65 7.58 -2.38
C ALA A 42 -22.27 8.49 -1.19
N ASP A 43 -23.09 8.46 -0.13
CA ASP A 43 -22.86 9.28 1.08
C ASP A 43 -21.53 8.95 1.77
N ILE A 44 -21.10 7.69 1.72
CA ILE A 44 -19.82 7.22 2.26
C ILE A 44 -19.10 6.47 1.15
N VAL A 45 -17.85 6.86 0.89
CA VAL A 45 -17.02 6.25 -0.15
C VAL A 45 -15.68 5.79 0.41
N GLN A 46 -15.15 4.70 -0.12
CA GLN A 46 -13.78 4.29 0.15
C GLN A 46 -12.85 5.02 -0.81
N VAL A 47 -11.76 5.56 -0.29
CA VAL A 47 -10.73 6.24 -1.09
C VAL A 47 -9.36 5.72 -0.68
N ASP A 48 -8.55 5.32 -1.66
CA ASP A 48 -7.18 4.92 -1.39
C ASP A 48 -6.30 6.15 -1.09
N PRO A 49 -5.35 6.03 -0.16
CA PRO A 49 -4.52 7.16 0.28
C PRO A 49 -3.78 7.88 -0.85
N GLU A 50 -3.37 7.15 -1.88
CA GLU A 50 -2.68 7.70 -3.05
C GLU A 50 -3.58 8.53 -3.96
N THR A 51 -4.89 8.24 -3.98
CA THR A 51 -5.87 8.94 -4.83
C THR A 51 -6.51 10.14 -4.13
N MET A 52 -6.59 10.11 -2.79
CA MET A 52 -7.19 11.17 -1.99
C MET A 52 -6.65 12.57 -2.28
N PRO A 53 -5.32 12.80 -2.47
CA PRO A 53 -4.80 14.12 -2.82
C PRO A 53 -5.38 14.70 -4.11
N THR A 54 -5.66 13.86 -5.11
CA THR A 54 -6.26 14.28 -6.38
C THR A 54 -7.68 14.79 -6.17
N PHE A 55 -8.49 14.08 -5.40
CA PHE A 55 -9.85 14.53 -5.12
C PHE A 55 -9.88 15.82 -4.30
N VAL A 56 -9.03 15.94 -3.27
CA VAL A 56 -8.93 17.17 -2.47
C VAL A 56 -8.48 18.37 -3.30
N ALA A 57 -7.63 18.16 -4.31
CA ALA A 57 -7.17 19.23 -5.20
C ALA A 57 -8.21 19.68 -6.23
N THR A 58 -9.20 18.83 -6.54
CA THR A 58 -10.18 19.07 -7.63
C THR A 58 -11.52 19.60 -7.12
N GLY A 59 -11.81 19.49 -5.82
CA GLY A 59 -13.05 20.01 -5.26
C GLY A 59 -13.19 19.80 -3.76
N ASP A 60 -14.21 20.43 -3.20
CA ASP A 60 -14.60 20.29 -1.78
C ASP A 60 -15.71 19.22 -1.68
N TYR A 61 -15.32 17.97 -1.88
CA TYR A 61 -16.26 16.83 -1.95
C TYR A 61 -16.52 16.16 -0.61
N PHE A 62 -15.64 16.35 0.38
CA PHE A 62 -15.67 15.60 1.63
C PHE A 62 -15.96 16.51 2.82
N LEU A 63 -16.77 16.03 3.74
CA LEU A 63 -17.05 16.71 5.00
C LEU A 63 -15.82 16.69 5.92
N ASP A 64 -15.61 17.74 6.68
CA ASP A 64 -14.62 17.75 7.76
C ASP A 64 -15.21 17.14 9.01
N TYR A 65 -14.74 15.97 9.44
CA TYR A 65 -15.20 15.31 10.65
C TYR A 65 -15.03 16.16 11.93
N ASN A 66 -14.10 17.13 11.93
CA ASN A 66 -13.91 18.04 13.06
C ASN A 66 -15.15 18.94 13.28
N ASP A 67 -15.88 19.28 12.21
CA ASP A 67 -17.05 20.17 12.28
C ASP A 67 -18.29 19.48 12.89
N TYR A 68 -18.28 18.15 12.94
CA TYR A 68 -19.44 17.36 13.37
C TYR A 68 -19.28 16.72 14.75
N GLY A 69 -18.19 16.99 15.47
CA GLY A 69 -17.94 16.47 16.80
C GLY A 69 -17.83 14.96 16.89
N PHE A 70 -17.30 14.33 15.86
CA PHE A 70 -17.02 12.89 15.88
C PHE A 70 -16.05 12.55 16.99
N ASP A 71 -16.33 11.49 17.74
CA ASP A 71 -15.41 10.94 18.73
C ASP A 71 -14.32 10.12 18.03
N LEU A 72 -13.14 10.70 17.93
CA LEU A 72 -11.96 10.09 17.35
C LEU A 72 -11.02 9.48 18.39
N SER A 73 -11.43 9.40 19.64
CA SER A 73 -10.60 8.94 20.77
C SER A 73 -10.12 7.48 20.63
N ASN A 74 -10.76 6.69 19.75
CA ASN A 74 -10.33 5.33 19.43
C ASN A 74 -9.12 5.26 18.50
N PHE A 75 -8.70 6.39 17.93
CA PHE A 75 -7.54 6.48 17.06
C PHE A 75 -6.38 7.14 17.79
N GLU A 76 -5.17 6.61 17.63
CA GLU A 76 -3.95 7.29 18.07
C GLU A 76 -3.78 8.59 17.27
N GLU A 77 -3.59 9.72 17.96
CA GLU A 77 -3.43 11.04 17.31
C GLU A 77 -2.27 11.06 16.32
N SER A 78 -1.15 10.43 16.66
CA SER A 78 0.02 10.29 15.78
C SER A 78 -0.27 9.53 14.48
N TYR A 79 -1.30 8.70 14.47
CA TYR A 79 -1.73 7.94 13.31
C TYR A 79 -2.78 8.71 12.50
N ILE A 80 -3.87 9.15 13.15
CA ILE A 80 -5.00 9.79 12.43
C ILE A 80 -4.61 11.16 11.84
N SER A 81 -3.64 11.86 12.44
CA SER A 81 -3.18 13.16 11.96
C SER A 81 -2.34 13.12 10.68
N GLN A 82 -1.96 11.92 10.21
CA GLN A 82 -1.19 11.77 9.00
C GLN A 82 -2.04 11.99 7.75
N ARG A 83 -1.43 12.59 6.72
CA ARG A 83 -2.09 12.86 5.44
C ARG A 83 -2.62 11.59 4.77
N VAL A 84 -1.88 10.48 4.86
CA VAL A 84 -2.30 9.17 4.33
C VAL A 84 -3.54 8.60 5.03
N ASN A 85 -3.91 9.14 6.18
CA ASN A 85 -5.08 8.76 6.97
C ASN A 85 -6.21 9.78 6.88
N GLY A 86 -6.23 10.59 5.81
CA GLY A 86 -7.33 11.51 5.49
C GLY A 86 -7.21 12.91 6.08
N ARG A 87 -6.04 13.30 6.65
CA ARG A 87 -5.80 14.66 7.17
C ARG A 87 -5.20 15.57 6.12
N PHE A 88 -5.93 16.62 5.70
CA PHE A 88 -5.48 17.60 4.71
C PHE A 88 -5.73 19.01 5.23
N ASP A 89 -4.67 19.83 5.28
CA ASP A 89 -4.72 21.24 5.68
C ASP A 89 -5.47 21.49 6.99
N GLY A 90 -5.28 20.59 7.97
CA GLY A 90 -5.92 20.63 9.27
C GLY A 90 -7.33 20.02 9.33
N LYS A 91 -7.95 19.72 8.20
CA LYS A 91 -9.26 19.07 8.09
C LYS A 91 -9.11 17.53 8.15
N GLN A 92 -10.01 16.86 8.83
CA GLN A 92 -10.13 15.40 8.83
C GLN A 92 -11.20 14.97 7.81
N LEU A 93 -10.80 14.71 6.57
CA LEU A 93 -11.69 14.44 5.43
C LEU A 93 -11.98 12.96 5.22
N GLY A 94 -11.30 12.08 5.93
CA GLY A 94 -11.49 10.64 5.88
C GLY A 94 -11.04 9.97 7.17
N LEU A 95 -11.50 8.75 7.41
CA LEU A 95 -11.09 7.93 8.55
C LEU A 95 -10.40 6.66 8.04
N PRO A 96 -9.25 6.27 8.60
CA PRO A 96 -8.57 5.05 8.18
C PRO A 96 -9.36 3.82 8.65
N THR A 97 -9.54 2.85 7.75
CA THR A 97 -10.22 1.58 8.05
C THR A 97 -9.24 0.47 8.43
N GLY A 98 -7.94 0.71 8.30
CA GLY A 98 -6.88 -0.24 8.63
C GLY A 98 -5.53 0.21 8.09
N ILE A 99 -4.53 -0.62 8.32
CA ILE A 99 -3.18 -0.46 7.79
C ILE A 99 -2.92 -1.61 6.84
N ALA A 100 -2.48 -1.30 5.63
CA ALA A 100 -1.95 -2.26 4.69
C ALA A 100 -0.52 -1.86 4.30
N GLY A 101 0.29 -2.85 4.00
CA GLY A 101 1.67 -2.61 3.55
C GLY A 101 2.26 -3.87 2.93
N PRO A 102 3.28 -3.72 2.08
CA PRO A 102 3.99 -4.85 1.54
C PRO A 102 4.73 -5.61 2.67
N ALA A 103 4.63 -6.93 2.63
CA ALA A 103 5.35 -7.82 3.53
C ALA A 103 5.78 -9.08 2.78
N LEU A 104 6.89 -9.65 3.20
CA LEU A 104 7.29 -10.99 2.76
C LEU A 104 6.62 -12.03 3.64
N VAL A 105 5.86 -12.93 3.04
CA VAL A 105 5.30 -14.10 3.71
C VAL A 105 6.24 -15.27 3.45
N VAL A 106 6.80 -15.83 4.51
CA VAL A 106 7.77 -16.92 4.43
C VAL A 106 7.09 -18.27 4.62
N ASN A 107 7.27 -19.17 3.65
CA ASN A 107 6.97 -20.59 3.87
C ASN A 107 8.10 -21.20 4.73
N LYS A 108 7.80 -21.40 6.00
CA LYS A 108 8.82 -21.85 6.96
C LYS A 108 9.37 -23.24 6.65
N GLU A 109 8.55 -24.16 6.15
CA GLU A 109 9.00 -25.53 5.83
C GLU A 109 10.02 -25.51 4.67
N LEU A 110 9.78 -24.66 3.66
CA LEU A 110 10.74 -24.49 2.56
C LEU A 110 12.00 -23.75 3.02
N ALA A 111 11.88 -22.71 3.83
CA ALA A 111 13.03 -22.02 4.38
C ALA A 111 13.93 -22.97 5.18
N ASP A 112 13.35 -23.78 6.07
CA ASP A 112 14.06 -24.78 6.85
C ASP A 112 14.71 -25.87 5.95
N LYS A 113 14.00 -26.31 4.89
CA LYS A 113 14.52 -27.29 3.91
C LYS A 113 15.80 -26.82 3.24
N TYR A 114 15.87 -25.52 2.91
CA TYR A 114 17.03 -24.92 2.23
C TYR A 114 18.02 -24.26 3.19
N GLY A 115 17.79 -24.32 4.50
CA GLY A 115 18.67 -23.74 5.52
C GLY A 115 18.69 -22.22 5.54
N ILE A 116 17.60 -21.56 5.12
CA ILE A 116 17.48 -20.11 5.05
C ILE A 116 16.82 -19.59 6.32
N ASP A 117 17.51 -18.69 7.02
CA ASP A 117 16.99 -18.03 8.23
C ASP A 117 16.63 -16.58 7.96
N PHE A 118 15.34 -16.31 7.78
CA PHE A 118 14.78 -14.97 7.61
C PHE A 118 14.60 -14.21 8.94
N SER A 119 14.92 -14.78 10.08
CA SER A 119 14.81 -14.09 11.39
C SER A 119 15.97 -13.12 11.64
N GLN A 120 17.05 -13.25 10.87
CA GLN A 120 18.23 -12.39 10.94
C GLN A 120 18.23 -11.37 9.82
N PRO A 121 18.84 -10.18 10.02
CA PRO A 121 19.06 -9.23 8.94
C PRO A 121 19.87 -9.85 7.79
N TYR A 122 19.48 -9.58 6.57
CA TYR A 122 20.16 -10.06 5.36
C TYR A 122 20.28 -8.96 4.31
N THR A 123 21.27 -9.11 3.41
CA THR A 123 21.51 -8.20 2.29
C THR A 123 20.85 -8.70 1.02
N TRP A 124 20.76 -7.83 0.00
CA TRP A 124 20.31 -8.23 -1.33
C TRP A 124 21.22 -9.31 -1.93
N ASP A 125 22.53 -9.24 -1.73
CA ASP A 125 23.46 -10.26 -2.23
C ASP A 125 23.20 -11.63 -1.60
N GLN A 126 22.94 -11.65 -0.27
CA GLN A 126 22.58 -12.89 0.43
C GLN A 126 21.23 -13.43 -0.08
N PHE A 127 20.26 -12.56 -0.30
CA PHE A 127 18.95 -12.98 -0.81
C PHE A 127 19.06 -13.56 -2.22
N ILE A 128 19.87 -12.96 -3.08
CA ILE A 128 20.16 -13.46 -4.43
C ILE A 128 20.86 -14.82 -4.36
N GLU A 129 21.85 -14.97 -3.49
CA GLU A 129 22.56 -16.23 -3.33
C GLU A 129 21.64 -17.35 -2.83
N TRP A 130 20.78 -17.07 -1.86
CA TRP A 130 19.76 -18.05 -1.42
C TRP A 130 18.83 -18.44 -2.57
N GLY A 131 18.40 -17.51 -3.40
CA GLY A 131 17.56 -17.81 -4.56
C GLY A 131 18.23 -18.73 -5.58
N LYS A 132 19.53 -18.50 -5.87
CA LYS A 132 20.33 -19.40 -6.70
C LYS A 132 20.38 -20.81 -6.14
N GLN A 133 20.70 -20.95 -4.84
CA GLN A 133 20.77 -22.24 -4.16
C GLN A 133 19.43 -23.00 -4.19
N VAL A 134 18.32 -22.28 -3.98
CA VAL A 134 16.98 -22.87 -4.06
C VAL A 134 16.70 -23.38 -5.47
N HIS A 135 16.93 -22.57 -6.48
CA HIS A 135 16.63 -22.91 -7.87
C HIS A 135 17.58 -23.99 -8.42
N GLU A 136 18.85 -24.01 -8.03
CA GLU A 136 19.81 -25.07 -8.36
C GLU A 136 19.40 -26.42 -7.73
N ALA A 137 18.87 -26.40 -6.52
CA ALA A 137 18.41 -27.61 -5.82
C ALA A 137 17.08 -28.15 -6.37
N ASP A 138 16.22 -27.25 -6.87
CA ASP A 138 14.92 -27.56 -7.45
C ASP A 138 14.54 -26.49 -8.48
N PRO A 139 14.71 -26.78 -9.79
CA PRO A 139 14.45 -25.83 -10.89
C PRO A 139 13.00 -25.35 -10.99
N ASP A 140 12.04 -26.02 -10.36
CA ASP A 140 10.63 -25.61 -10.32
C ASP A 140 10.33 -24.72 -9.12
N THR A 141 11.31 -24.49 -8.23
CA THR A 141 11.16 -23.66 -7.03
C THR A 141 11.92 -22.34 -7.16
N TYR A 142 11.25 -21.26 -6.75
CA TYR A 142 11.80 -19.90 -6.72
C TYR A 142 11.70 -19.33 -5.29
N LEU A 143 12.71 -18.56 -4.90
CA LEU A 143 12.75 -17.96 -3.55
C LEU A 143 11.65 -16.88 -3.40
N LEU A 144 11.35 -16.15 -4.47
CA LEU A 144 10.37 -15.06 -4.47
C LEU A 144 9.35 -15.24 -5.60
N CYS A 145 8.08 -15.35 -5.22
CA CYS A 145 6.95 -15.50 -6.14
C CYS A 145 5.97 -14.36 -5.96
N THR A 146 5.95 -13.42 -6.90
CA THR A 146 4.95 -12.36 -7.00
C THR A 146 5.01 -11.75 -8.42
N ASN A 147 4.13 -10.79 -8.74
CA ASN A 147 4.17 -10.17 -10.05
C ASN A 147 5.38 -9.22 -10.20
N LYS A 148 5.81 -9.02 -11.43
CA LYS A 148 6.99 -8.22 -11.77
C LYS A 148 6.88 -6.76 -11.33
N GLU A 149 5.72 -6.17 -11.46
CA GLU A 149 5.47 -4.78 -11.04
C GLU A 149 5.66 -4.62 -9.53
N TYR A 150 5.11 -5.55 -8.76
CA TYR A 150 5.24 -5.55 -7.31
C TYR A 150 6.70 -5.73 -6.86
N ILE A 151 7.44 -6.65 -7.49
CA ILE A 151 8.88 -6.84 -7.21
C ILE A 151 9.64 -5.55 -7.52
N THR A 152 9.40 -4.97 -8.70
CA THR A 152 10.09 -3.75 -9.12
C THR A 152 9.84 -2.61 -8.12
N ASN A 153 8.59 -2.37 -7.76
CA ASN A 153 8.24 -1.31 -6.82
C ASN A 153 8.81 -1.58 -5.42
N LEU A 154 8.69 -2.81 -4.92
CA LEU A 154 9.21 -3.19 -3.60
C LEU A 154 10.73 -2.99 -3.52
N VAL A 155 11.47 -3.50 -4.50
CA VAL A 155 12.94 -3.38 -4.54
C VAL A 155 13.35 -1.94 -4.75
N LEU A 156 12.74 -1.25 -5.73
CA LEU A 156 13.06 0.13 -6.07
C LEU A 156 12.93 1.05 -4.83
N PHE A 157 11.75 1.07 -4.20
CA PHE A 157 11.50 1.96 -3.08
C PHE A 157 12.38 1.65 -1.86
N ASN A 158 12.54 0.37 -1.51
CA ASN A 158 13.37 0.00 -0.36
C ASN A 158 14.84 0.29 -0.61
N THR A 159 15.36 -0.04 -1.79
CA THR A 159 16.77 0.19 -2.13
C THR A 159 17.08 1.68 -2.19
N MET A 160 16.21 2.49 -2.80
CA MET A 160 16.39 3.93 -2.83
C MET A 160 16.42 4.54 -1.42
N LYS A 161 15.53 4.09 -0.54
CA LYS A 161 15.56 4.51 0.86
C LYS A 161 16.83 4.06 1.58
N GLN A 162 17.31 2.85 1.32
CA GLN A 162 18.57 2.34 1.88
C GLN A 162 19.79 3.13 1.39
N LEU A 163 19.85 3.49 0.10
CA LEU A 163 20.94 4.25 -0.50
C LEU A 163 20.96 5.72 -0.05
N THR A 164 19.82 6.36 0.04
CA THR A 164 19.72 7.81 0.21
C THR A 164 19.26 8.24 1.61
N GLY A 165 18.63 7.35 2.37
CA GLY A 165 17.94 7.67 3.64
C GLY A 165 16.67 8.49 3.47
N LYS A 166 16.25 8.79 2.24
CA LYS A 166 15.15 9.69 1.90
C LYS A 166 13.91 8.95 1.41
N THR A 167 12.78 9.64 1.45
CA THR A 167 11.54 9.21 0.78
C THR A 167 11.61 9.52 -0.71
N LEU A 168 10.71 8.91 -1.51
CA LEU A 168 10.67 9.10 -2.97
C LEU A 168 10.56 10.57 -3.37
N PHE A 169 9.70 11.31 -2.69
CA PHE A 169 9.51 12.74 -2.90
C PHE A 169 9.80 13.51 -1.62
N ASP A 170 10.34 14.70 -1.77
CA ASP A 170 10.39 15.68 -0.70
C ASP A 170 8.97 16.19 -0.42
N ALA A 171 8.57 16.18 0.85
CA ALA A 171 7.21 16.54 1.24
C ALA A 171 6.90 18.03 1.04
N ASP A 172 7.90 18.89 1.11
CA ASP A 172 7.76 20.34 1.04
C ASP A 172 7.92 20.84 -0.40
N THR A 173 9.01 20.44 -1.07
CA THR A 173 9.31 20.91 -2.43
C THR A 173 8.57 20.14 -3.51
N LYS A 174 8.05 18.93 -3.22
CA LYS A 174 7.43 17.99 -4.17
C LYS A 174 8.40 17.48 -5.23
N GLU A 175 9.68 17.70 -5.05
CA GLU A 175 10.73 17.23 -5.96
C GLU A 175 11.10 15.77 -5.66
N MET A 176 11.58 15.08 -6.68
CA MET A 176 12.10 13.73 -6.54
C MET A 176 13.45 13.74 -5.83
N ASN A 177 13.60 12.91 -4.80
CA ASN A 177 14.81 12.84 -3.97
C ASN A 177 15.92 11.94 -4.54
N PHE A 178 15.77 11.42 -5.76
CA PHE A 178 16.71 10.46 -6.33
C PHE A 178 17.32 10.97 -7.61
N THR A 179 18.58 10.55 -7.81
CA THR A 179 19.30 10.70 -9.06
C THR A 179 18.98 9.52 -10.00
N GLN A 180 19.29 9.69 -11.28
CA GLN A 180 19.26 8.59 -12.23
C GLN A 180 20.14 7.41 -11.77
N GLU A 181 21.30 7.67 -11.20
CA GLU A 181 22.22 6.65 -10.68
C GLU A 181 21.58 5.83 -9.53
N ASP A 182 20.82 6.45 -8.65
CA ASP A 182 20.12 5.75 -7.56
C ASP A 182 19.06 4.80 -8.12
N ILE A 183 18.34 5.22 -9.16
CA ILE A 183 17.35 4.40 -9.85
C ILE A 183 18.02 3.24 -10.57
N GLU A 184 19.10 3.50 -11.31
CA GLU A 184 19.85 2.46 -12.02
C GLU A 184 20.38 1.37 -11.08
N LYS A 185 21.00 1.76 -9.93
CA LYS A 185 21.43 0.82 -8.90
C LYS A 185 20.29 -0.04 -8.35
N SER A 186 19.12 0.55 -8.18
CA SER A 186 17.96 -0.19 -7.69
C SER A 186 17.42 -1.16 -8.74
N LEU A 187 17.42 -0.76 -10.01
CA LEU A 187 17.00 -1.63 -11.12
C LEU A 187 18.02 -2.75 -11.38
N ASP A 188 19.30 -2.53 -11.13
CA ASP A 188 20.31 -3.60 -11.21
C ASP A 188 20.02 -4.74 -10.23
N ILE A 189 19.49 -4.44 -9.04
CA ILE A 189 19.04 -5.47 -8.08
C ILE A 189 17.83 -6.21 -8.65
N VAL A 190 16.84 -5.52 -9.20
CA VAL A 190 15.67 -6.16 -9.83
C VAL A 190 16.14 -7.09 -10.97
N LYS A 191 17.03 -6.59 -11.81
CA LYS A 191 17.63 -7.39 -12.90
C LYS A 191 18.34 -8.63 -12.36
N ALA A 192 19.15 -8.48 -11.30
CA ALA A 192 19.86 -9.59 -10.70
C ALA A 192 18.92 -10.66 -10.11
N LEU A 193 17.77 -10.28 -9.56
CA LEU A 193 16.76 -11.23 -9.08
C LEU A 193 16.23 -12.12 -10.21
N TYR A 194 16.00 -11.58 -11.41
CA TYR A 194 15.54 -12.35 -12.56
C TYR A 194 16.66 -13.12 -13.25
N ASP A 195 17.82 -12.50 -13.47
CA ASP A 195 18.96 -13.14 -14.14
C ASP A 195 19.49 -14.36 -13.36
N ASN A 196 19.26 -14.41 -12.05
CA ASN A 196 19.70 -15.50 -11.19
C ASN A 196 18.54 -16.44 -10.75
N ASN A 197 17.40 -16.38 -11.42
CA ASN A 197 16.23 -17.21 -11.12
C ASN A 197 15.77 -17.15 -9.65
N VAL A 198 15.94 -15.99 -8.99
CA VAL A 198 15.44 -15.79 -7.64
C VAL A 198 13.93 -15.57 -7.66
N CYS A 199 13.45 -14.89 -8.69
CA CYS A 199 12.03 -14.64 -8.95
C CYS A 199 11.52 -15.59 -10.04
N ALA A 200 10.26 -16.03 -9.87
CA ALA A 200 9.54 -16.70 -10.93
C ALA A 200 9.38 -15.78 -12.16
N PRO A 201 9.47 -16.30 -13.38
CA PRO A 201 9.36 -15.53 -14.62
C PRO A 201 7.98 -14.90 -14.83
#